data_3c6605b0074c63e9fd21050973dc9d46
#
_entry.id   3c6605b0074c63e9fd21050973dc9d46
#
_cell.length_a   1.000
_cell.length_b   1.000
_cell.length_c   1.000
_cell.angle_alpha   90.00
_cell.angle_beta   90.00
_cell.angle_gamma   90.00
#
_symmetry.space_group_name_H-M   'P 1'
#
loop_
_entity.id
_entity.type
_entity.pdbx_description
1 polymer ?
#
loop_
_entity_poly.entity_id
_entity_poly.type
_entity_poly.pdbx_seq_one_letter_code
_entity_poly.pdbx_strand_id
1 'polypeptide(L)'
;MKKLFTLMAVLLFFVFTSNVSAQLAKDSWGFGFGGSYPQLIGSSPTVEPDEVTFGGFLTLQRNFSEHTALRFKAAYNHLSYEWGPAFNREGNTEHIALNIDFLYTFVPCETVSPYLFFGVNGNYSMMDNSPVPVEDDFASYGVSLGMGMDIDLSEDWSLTTELGYHGVRDSRLDGVIKTGNGGLFGSNDDGFMSFDLGLMYTFSKGEPSKYCQLYDGINVDVPEVDYERIENIVKKHIPEVVETQVVVKEPMEQKWVLVGVNFDFNRATLKNESYPVLFHAVQVLLMNPDMRVEIQGHTDNIGSEENNMKLGEKRAQAVKDYLVARGISADRLTTRSFGESQPIADNKTASGRAMNRRVEFKVLN
;
A
#
# COMPACT_ATOMS: atom_id res chain seq x y z
N MET A 1 8.04 25.57 -17.73
CA MET A 1 8.29 25.01 -16.36
C MET A 1 7.43 25.65 -15.26
N LYS A 2 7.47 26.98 -14.98
CA LYS A 2 6.68 27.57 -13.87
C LYS A 2 5.15 27.34 -13.95
N LYS A 3 4.54 27.40 -15.13
CA LYS A 3 3.09 27.19 -15.31
C LYS A 3 2.68 25.71 -15.12
N LEU A 4 3.55 24.75 -15.46
CA LEU A 4 3.33 23.32 -15.27
C LEU A 4 3.39 22.96 -13.78
N PHE A 5 4.35 23.55 -13.04
CA PHE A 5 4.47 23.39 -11.58
C PHE A 5 3.25 23.94 -10.83
N THR A 6 2.70 25.07 -11.30
CA THR A 6 1.50 25.66 -10.69
C THR A 6 0.26 24.78 -10.94
N LEU A 7 0.13 24.20 -12.13
CA LEU A 7 -0.97 23.29 -12.46
C LEU A 7 -0.90 21.99 -11.65
N MET A 8 0.30 21.42 -11.50
CA MET A 8 0.56 20.25 -10.64
C MET A 8 0.27 20.53 -9.16
N ALA A 9 0.64 21.69 -8.64
CA ALA A 9 0.36 22.08 -7.26
C ALA A 9 -1.14 22.27 -7.00
N VAL A 10 -1.89 22.78 -7.98
CA VAL A 10 -3.36 22.93 -7.87
C VAL A 10 -4.07 21.56 -7.96
N LEU A 11 -3.62 20.64 -8.80
CA LEU A 11 -4.13 19.27 -8.88
C LEU A 11 -3.88 18.50 -7.56
N LEU A 12 -2.69 18.63 -6.97
CA LEU A 12 -2.36 18.04 -5.68
C LEU A 12 -3.25 18.56 -4.53
N PHE A 13 -3.67 19.84 -4.58
CA PHE A 13 -4.49 20.42 -3.51
C PHE A 13 -5.95 19.91 -3.51
N PHE A 14 -6.48 19.47 -4.67
CA PHE A 14 -7.84 18.92 -4.77
C PHE A 14 -7.95 17.46 -4.31
N VAL A 15 -6.85 16.70 -4.25
CA VAL A 15 -6.85 15.28 -3.87
C VAL A 15 -6.99 15.09 -2.35
N PHE A 16 -6.65 16.09 -1.52
CA PHE A 16 -6.65 15.96 -0.05
C PHE A 16 -8.02 16.08 0.64
N THR A 17 -9.12 16.21 -0.08
CA THR A 17 -10.45 16.47 0.53
C THR A 17 -11.45 15.33 0.43
N SER A 18 -11.12 14.20 -0.15
CA SER A 18 -12.01 13.04 -0.23
C SER A 18 -11.44 11.85 0.55
N ASN A 19 -12.21 11.35 1.51
CA ASN A 19 -11.97 10.04 2.13
C ASN A 19 -12.37 8.94 1.12
N VAL A 20 -11.59 8.79 0.06
CA VAL A 20 -11.77 7.68 -0.89
C VAL A 20 -10.83 6.57 -0.46
N SER A 21 -11.40 5.52 0.07
CA SER A 21 -10.69 4.28 0.37
C SER A 21 -10.83 3.36 -0.83
N ALA A 22 -9.97 3.50 -1.83
CA ALA A 22 -9.82 2.51 -2.88
C ALA A 22 -8.73 1.54 -2.44
N GLN A 23 -9.07 0.28 -2.29
CA GLN A 23 -8.14 -0.76 -1.85
C GLN A 23 -7.69 -1.56 -3.07
N LEU A 24 -6.38 -1.65 -3.29
CA LEU A 24 -5.82 -2.62 -4.23
C LEU A 24 -6.23 -4.04 -3.77
N ALA A 25 -7.18 -4.62 -4.47
CA ALA A 25 -7.74 -5.89 -4.11
C ALA A 25 -6.95 -7.03 -4.77
N LYS A 26 -6.75 -8.12 -4.04
CA LYS A 26 -6.18 -9.36 -4.56
C LYS A 26 -7.01 -9.87 -5.75
N ASP A 27 -6.30 -10.34 -6.79
CA ASP A 27 -6.89 -10.84 -8.04
C ASP A 27 -7.70 -9.79 -8.84
N SER A 28 -7.47 -8.51 -8.60
CA SER A 28 -8.09 -7.44 -9.37
C SER A 28 -7.40 -7.21 -10.72
N TRP A 29 -8.15 -6.62 -11.66
CA TRP A 29 -7.65 -6.22 -12.97
C TRP A 29 -7.91 -4.74 -13.22
N GLY A 30 -6.91 -4.06 -13.75
CA GLY A 30 -6.98 -2.66 -14.15
C GLY A 30 -6.55 -2.46 -15.60
N PHE A 31 -7.16 -1.48 -16.24
CA PHE A 31 -6.75 -0.96 -17.54
C PHE A 31 -6.39 0.52 -17.40
N GLY A 32 -5.21 0.90 -17.88
CA GLY A 32 -4.72 2.27 -17.77
C GLY A 32 -4.32 2.85 -19.12
N PHE A 33 -4.33 4.17 -19.17
CA PHE A 33 -3.83 4.94 -20.31
C PHE A 33 -3.31 6.29 -19.86
N GLY A 34 -2.38 6.86 -20.62
CA GLY A 34 -1.79 8.14 -20.25
C GLY A 34 -0.82 8.70 -21.26
N GLY A 35 -0.24 9.84 -20.90
CA GLY A 35 0.83 10.51 -21.60
C GLY A 35 2.19 10.23 -20.98
N SER A 36 3.22 10.27 -21.80
CA SER A 36 4.60 10.09 -21.42
C SER A 36 5.43 11.30 -21.88
N TYR A 37 6.39 11.70 -21.06
CA TYR A 37 7.42 12.67 -21.42
C TYR A 37 8.78 11.98 -21.35
N PRO A 38 9.26 11.39 -22.46
CA PRO A 38 10.52 10.68 -22.51
C PRO A 38 11.70 11.65 -22.70
N GLN A 39 12.86 11.32 -22.12
CA GLN A 39 14.10 12.09 -22.25
C GLN A 39 15.28 11.12 -22.41
N LEU A 40 16.05 11.24 -23.49
CA LEU A 40 17.27 10.46 -23.72
C LEU A 40 18.30 10.69 -22.61
N ILE A 41 18.93 9.61 -22.15
CA ILE A 41 19.99 9.65 -21.14
C ILE A 41 21.17 8.84 -21.63
N GLY A 42 22.39 9.36 -21.37
CA GLY A 42 23.61 8.66 -21.75
C GLY A 42 23.87 8.68 -23.25
N SER A 43 23.17 9.55 -23.97
CA SER A 43 23.48 9.84 -25.37
C SER A 43 24.94 10.23 -25.54
N SER A 44 25.47 10.07 -26.72
CA SER A 44 26.81 10.56 -27.08
C SER A 44 26.94 12.04 -26.66
N PRO A 45 28.10 12.50 -26.16
CA PRO A 45 28.30 13.92 -25.79
C PRO A 45 28.07 14.89 -26.94
N THR A 46 27.78 14.40 -28.12
CA THR A 46 27.42 15.16 -29.32
C THR A 46 25.90 15.22 -29.58
N VAL A 47 25.09 14.61 -28.74
CA VAL A 47 23.62 14.56 -28.88
C VAL A 47 23.00 15.25 -27.68
N GLU A 48 22.18 16.26 -27.91
CA GLU A 48 21.42 16.98 -26.90
C GLU A 48 19.91 16.65 -27.06
N PRO A 49 19.15 16.37 -25.98
CA PRO A 49 17.72 16.17 -26.08
C PRO A 49 17.02 17.47 -26.51
N ASP A 50 16.14 17.38 -27.47
CA ASP A 50 15.29 18.52 -27.88
C ASP A 50 14.08 18.66 -26.94
N GLU A 51 13.46 19.85 -26.95
CA GLU A 51 12.30 20.16 -26.11
C GLU A 51 11.00 19.44 -26.52
N VAL A 52 10.91 18.89 -27.73
CA VAL A 52 9.67 18.36 -28.34
C VAL A 52 9.65 16.82 -28.29
N THR A 53 9.74 16.26 -27.09
CA THR A 53 9.53 14.82 -26.88
C THR A 53 8.16 14.58 -26.27
N PHE A 54 7.46 13.58 -26.74
CA PHE A 54 6.16 13.18 -26.19
C PHE A 54 5.89 11.70 -26.43
N GLY A 55 4.95 11.16 -25.67
CA GLY A 55 4.54 9.77 -25.82
C GLY A 55 3.19 9.49 -25.20
N GLY A 56 2.77 8.27 -25.35
CA GLY A 56 1.55 7.78 -24.73
C GLY A 56 1.63 6.28 -24.47
N PHE A 57 0.80 5.79 -23.57
CA PHE A 57 0.81 4.39 -23.20
C PHE A 57 -0.58 3.85 -22.89
N LEU A 58 -0.68 2.54 -23.02
CA LEU A 58 -1.81 1.71 -22.58
C LEU A 58 -1.24 0.64 -21.64
N THR A 59 -1.97 0.33 -20.57
CA THR A 59 -1.57 -0.70 -19.61
C THR A 59 -2.71 -1.65 -19.30
N LEU A 60 -2.37 -2.91 -19.09
CA LEU A 60 -3.23 -3.92 -18.50
C LEU A 60 -2.49 -4.49 -17.29
N GLN A 61 -3.07 -4.35 -16.10
CA GLN A 61 -2.46 -4.75 -14.84
C GLN A 61 -3.31 -5.81 -14.14
N ARG A 62 -2.64 -6.83 -13.60
CA ARG A 62 -3.24 -7.80 -12.70
C ARG A 62 -2.55 -7.74 -11.35
N ASN A 63 -3.32 -7.49 -10.31
CA ASN A 63 -2.84 -7.54 -8.93
C ASN A 63 -3.00 -8.97 -8.39
N PHE A 64 -1.91 -9.58 -7.92
CA PHE A 64 -1.92 -10.91 -7.30
C PHE A 64 -2.13 -10.81 -5.78
N SER A 65 -1.71 -9.70 -5.21
CA SER A 65 -1.89 -9.36 -3.81
C SER A 65 -1.96 -7.85 -3.67
N GLU A 66 -2.12 -7.38 -2.45
CA GLU A 66 -2.09 -5.96 -2.11
C GLU A 66 -0.77 -5.28 -2.49
N HIS A 67 0.33 -6.05 -2.44
CA HIS A 67 1.68 -5.53 -2.68
C HIS A 67 2.23 -5.84 -4.05
N THR A 68 1.69 -6.82 -4.77
CA THR A 68 2.34 -7.35 -5.97
C THR A 68 1.42 -7.38 -7.17
N ALA A 69 1.90 -6.88 -8.30
CA ALA A 69 1.19 -6.90 -9.56
C ALA A 69 2.10 -7.24 -10.74
N LEU A 70 1.50 -7.72 -11.80
CA LEU A 70 2.11 -7.83 -13.13
C LEU A 70 1.39 -6.89 -14.08
N ARG A 71 2.16 -6.10 -14.83
CA ARG A 71 1.64 -5.13 -15.77
C ARG A 71 2.21 -5.37 -17.17
N PHE A 72 1.32 -5.35 -18.15
CA PHE A 72 1.65 -5.24 -19.56
C PHE A 72 1.46 -3.77 -19.97
N LYS A 73 2.50 -3.12 -20.52
CA LYS A 73 2.45 -1.73 -20.94
C LYS A 73 2.89 -1.63 -22.41
N ALA A 74 2.01 -1.17 -23.27
CA ALA A 74 2.32 -0.78 -24.63
C ALA A 74 2.55 0.73 -24.65
N ALA A 75 3.72 1.17 -25.07
CA ALA A 75 4.09 2.58 -25.10
C ALA A 75 4.56 2.98 -26.50
N TYR A 76 4.21 4.19 -26.87
CA TYR A 76 4.73 4.90 -28.03
C TYR A 76 5.42 6.17 -27.55
N ASN A 77 6.65 6.41 -28.01
CA ASN A 77 7.43 7.60 -27.66
C ASN A 77 8.04 8.20 -28.92
N HIS A 78 7.85 9.50 -29.07
CA HIS A 78 8.55 10.33 -30.03
C HIS A 78 9.73 10.98 -29.32
N LEU A 79 10.96 10.57 -29.70
CA LEU A 79 12.21 11.07 -29.16
C LEU A 79 12.83 12.02 -30.16
N SER A 80 12.92 13.31 -29.82
CA SER A 80 13.57 14.31 -30.64
C SER A 80 14.90 14.70 -30.00
N TYR A 81 15.93 14.88 -30.81
CA TYR A 81 17.27 15.21 -30.37
C TYR A 81 18.03 16.01 -31.43
N GLU A 82 19.00 16.82 -30.97
CA GLU A 82 19.90 17.60 -31.82
C GLU A 82 21.31 16.99 -31.75
N TRP A 83 21.93 16.83 -32.89
CA TRP A 83 23.38 16.51 -32.95
C TRP A 83 24.19 17.78 -32.86
N GLY A 84 25.08 17.85 -31.83
CA GLY A 84 25.88 19.04 -31.48
C GLY A 84 26.74 19.60 -32.59
N PRO A 85 27.62 20.57 -32.31
CA PRO A 85 28.06 21.64 -33.22
C PRO A 85 28.71 21.17 -34.51
N ALA A 86 29.09 19.90 -34.67
CA ALA A 86 29.67 19.34 -35.89
C ALA A 86 28.63 19.08 -37.00
N PHE A 87 27.37 18.82 -36.67
CA PHE A 87 26.36 18.38 -37.62
C PHE A 87 25.18 19.35 -37.76
N ASN A 88 24.83 20.08 -36.68
CA ASN A 88 23.74 21.06 -36.63
C ASN A 88 22.46 20.54 -37.34
N ARG A 89 22.04 19.35 -36.99
CA ARG A 89 20.90 18.61 -37.53
C ARG A 89 20.03 18.10 -36.41
N GLU A 90 18.73 18.11 -36.65
CA GLU A 90 17.71 17.49 -35.81
C GLU A 90 17.43 16.07 -36.28
N GLY A 91 17.23 15.12 -35.35
CA GLY A 91 16.80 13.76 -35.60
C GLY A 91 15.66 13.36 -34.73
N ASN A 92 14.87 12.42 -35.22
CA ASN A 92 13.74 11.89 -34.48
C ASN A 92 13.79 10.36 -34.47
N THR A 93 13.37 9.77 -33.37
CA THR A 93 13.14 8.33 -33.27
C THR A 93 11.75 8.04 -32.76
N GLU A 94 10.96 7.36 -33.59
CA GLU A 94 9.69 6.80 -33.18
C GLU A 94 9.94 5.46 -32.49
N HIS A 95 9.58 5.34 -31.22
CA HIS A 95 9.89 4.19 -30.39
C HIS A 95 8.61 3.55 -29.85
N ILE A 96 8.38 2.29 -30.24
CA ILE A 96 7.28 1.48 -29.75
C ILE A 96 7.86 0.42 -28.80
N ALA A 97 7.34 0.35 -27.58
CA ALA A 97 7.76 -0.59 -26.56
C ALA A 97 6.62 -1.45 -26.05
N LEU A 98 6.86 -2.73 -25.88
CA LEU A 98 5.98 -3.65 -25.15
C LEU A 98 6.72 -4.11 -23.88
N ASN A 99 6.25 -3.68 -22.72
CA ASN A 99 6.87 -3.97 -21.43
C ASN A 99 6.06 -5.02 -20.67
N ILE A 100 6.76 -5.83 -19.91
CA ILE A 100 6.20 -6.72 -18.89
C ILE A 100 6.89 -6.34 -17.59
N ASP A 101 6.16 -5.64 -16.72
CA ASP A 101 6.66 -5.09 -15.47
C ASP A 101 6.09 -5.84 -14.27
N PHE A 102 6.95 -6.16 -13.31
CA PHE A 102 6.55 -6.56 -11.98
C PHE A 102 6.52 -5.32 -11.09
N LEU A 103 5.42 -5.13 -10.35
CA LEU A 103 5.22 -4.00 -9.44
C LEU A 103 5.21 -4.47 -7.99
N TYR A 104 5.80 -3.66 -7.12
CA TYR A 104 5.71 -3.83 -5.67
C TYR A 104 5.24 -2.53 -5.02
N THR A 105 4.05 -2.57 -4.43
CA THR A 105 3.41 -1.45 -3.72
C THR A 105 3.78 -1.49 -2.25
N PHE A 106 4.29 -0.38 -1.70
CA PHE A 106 4.74 -0.31 -0.31
C PHE A 106 3.58 -0.10 0.67
N VAL A 107 2.62 0.73 0.30
CA VAL A 107 1.50 1.16 1.16
C VAL A 107 0.19 1.00 0.38
N PRO A 108 -0.36 -0.23 0.29
CA PRO A 108 -1.48 -0.53 -0.59
C PRO A 108 -2.86 -0.09 -0.08
N CYS A 109 -2.96 0.33 1.19
CA CYS A 109 -4.24 0.63 1.84
C CYS A 109 -4.53 2.11 2.01
N GLU A 110 -3.69 2.96 1.46
CA GLU A 110 -3.81 4.41 1.55
C GLU A 110 -4.25 5.00 0.22
N THR A 111 -4.83 6.19 0.28
CA THR A 111 -5.22 6.96 -0.92
C THR A 111 -4.04 7.22 -1.87
N VAL A 112 -2.81 7.22 -1.34
CA VAL A 112 -1.57 7.38 -2.09
C VAL A 112 -0.70 6.15 -1.88
N SER A 113 -0.53 5.38 -2.93
CA SER A 113 0.14 4.08 -2.93
C SER A 113 1.44 4.12 -3.76
N PRO A 114 2.60 4.40 -3.13
CA PRO A 114 3.88 4.38 -3.82
C PRO A 114 4.32 2.94 -4.15
N TYR A 115 4.91 2.76 -5.32
CA TYR A 115 5.41 1.48 -5.79
C TYR A 115 6.73 1.59 -6.52
N LEU A 116 7.43 0.46 -6.62
CA LEU A 116 8.55 0.25 -7.54
C LEU A 116 8.09 -0.70 -8.64
N PHE A 117 8.69 -0.55 -9.81
CA PHE A 117 8.55 -1.51 -10.88
C PHE A 117 9.89 -1.87 -11.49
N PHE A 118 9.99 -3.08 -11.97
CA PHE A 118 11.06 -3.54 -12.83
C PHE A 118 10.52 -4.54 -13.85
N GLY A 119 11.08 -4.53 -15.04
CA GLY A 119 10.58 -5.37 -16.10
C GLY A 119 11.54 -5.54 -17.26
N VAL A 120 11.03 -6.21 -18.26
CA VAL A 120 11.70 -6.40 -19.55
C VAL A 120 10.84 -5.78 -20.65
N ASN A 121 11.48 -5.28 -21.67
CA ASN A 121 10.81 -4.70 -22.83
C ASN A 121 11.32 -5.27 -24.14
N GLY A 122 10.42 -5.37 -25.10
CA GLY A 122 10.73 -5.55 -26.50
C GLY A 122 10.39 -4.27 -27.24
N ASN A 123 11.32 -3.79 -28.05
CA ASN A 123 11.27 -2.46 -28.66
C ASN A 123 11.34 -2.55 -30.18
N TYR A 124 10.63 -1.65 -30.83
CA TYR A 124 10.79 -1.36 -32.25
C TYR A 124 10.97 0.13 -32.43
N SER A 125 12.10 0.52 -33.03
CA SER A 125 12.49 1.93 -33.22
C SER A 125 12.64 2.23 -34.70
N MET A 126 12.07 3.35 -35.12
CA MET A 126 12.15 3.89 -36.48
C MET A 126 12.84 5.25 -36.40
N MET A 127 13.97 5.39 -37.05
CA MET A 127 14.74 6.63 -37.04
C MET A 127 14.46 7.44 -38.31
N ASP A 128 14.39 8.75 -38.15
CA ASP A 128 14.35 9.69 -39.27
C ASP A 128 15.52 10.68 -39.17
N ASN A 129 16.08 11.03 -40.34
CA ASN A 129 17.18 12.00 -40.46
C ASN A 129 18.51 11.61 -39.78
N SER A 130 18.84 10.34 -39.61
CA SER A 130 20.14 9.93 -39.06
C SER A 130 21.32 10.53 -39.87
N PRO A 131 22.35 11.12 -39.19
CA PRO A 131 23.53 11.67 -39.85
C PRO A 131 24.47 10.55 -40.38
N VAL A 132 24.30 9.34 -39.92
CA VAL A 132 25.09 8.16 -40.34
C VAL A 132 24.18 7.24 -41.12
N PRO A 133 24.65 6.60 -42.23
CA PRO A 133 23.85 5.63 -42.97
C PRO A 133 23.68 4.36 -42.11
N VAL A 134 22.64 4.30 -41.33
CA VAL A 134 22.21 3.19 -40.47
C VAL A 134 20.88 2.67 -41.04
N GLU A 135 20.56 1.42 -40.78
CA GLU A 135 19.18 0.93 -41.01
C GLU A 135 18.20 1.82 -40.26
N ASP A 136 17.21 2.36 -40.96
CA ASP A 136 16.25 3.35 -40.43
C ASP A 136 15.36 2.77 -39.34
N ASP A 137 15.21 1.44 -39.30
CA ASP A 137 14.37 0.73 -38.31
C ASP A 137 15.07 -0.52 -37.77
N PHE A 138 14.86 -0.76 -36.47
CA PHE A 138 15.42 -1.91 -35.79
C PHE A 138 14.55 -2.40 -34.62
N ALA A 139 14.61 -3.72 -34.40
CA ALA A 139 14.04 -4.34 -33.21
C ALA A 139 15.11 -4.59 -32.16
N SER A 140 14.80 -4.33 -30.92
CA SER A 140 15.70 -4.53 -29.78
C SER A 140 14.92 -5.02 -28.55
N TYR A 141 15.64 -5.27 -27.48
CA TYR A 141 15.07 -5.59 -26.18
C TYR A 141 15.81 -4.83 -25.09
N GLY A 142 15.22 -4.78 -23.91
CA GLY A 142 15.84 -4.05 -22.83
C GLY A 142 15.20 -4.35 -21.48
N VAL A 143 15.52 -3.50 -20.53
CA VAL A 143 15.00 -3.55 -19.17
C VAL A 143 14.37 -2.21 -18.80
N SER A 144 13.29 -2.28 -18.03
CA SER A 144 12.65 -1.12 -17.44
C SER A 144 12.74 -1.20 -15.93
N LEU A 145 12.95 -0.07 -15.28
CA LEU A 145 12.91 0.05 -13.82
C LEU A 145 12.49 1.47 -13.44
N GLY A 146 11.80 1.59 -12.31
CA GLY A 146 11.39 2.92 -11.88
C GLY A 146 10.53 2.88 -10.63
N MET A 147 10.01 4.04 -10.32
CA MET A 147 9.10 4.24 -9.21
C MET A 147 7.86 4.98 -9.70
N GLY A 148 6.76 4.71 -9.03
CA GLY A 148 5.50 5.38 -9.31
C GLY A 148 4.67 5.55 -8.05
N MET A 149 3.53 6.16 -8.27
CA MET A 149 2.57 6.43 -7.22
C MET A 149 1.17 6.39 -7.83
N ASP A 150 0.32 5.56 -7.26
CA ASP A 150 -1.11 5.56 -7.55
C ASP A 150 -1.82 6.42 -6.53
N ILE A 151 -2.69 7.31 -7.00
CA ILE A 151 -3.50 8.21 -6.20
C ILE A 151 -4.96 7.92 -6.50
N ASP A 152 -5.68 7.39 -5.53
CA ASP A 152 -7.08 7.02 -5.71
C ASP A 152 -7.98 8.25 -5.85
N LEU A 153 -8.69 8.32 -6.96
CA LEU A 153 -9.67 9.37 -7.27
C LEU A 153 -11.09 8.95 -6.93
N SER A 154 -11.37 7.66 -7.05
CA SER A 154 -12.64 7.01 -6.71
C SER A 154 -12.42 5.52 -6.47
N GLU A 155 -13.47 4.77 -6.15
CA GLU A 155 -13.39 3.31 -5.96
C GLU A 155 -12.89 2.55 -7.21
N ASP A 156 -13.03 3.12 -8.41
CA ASP A 156 -12.68 2.47 -9.67
C ASP A 156 -11.55 3.16 -10.41
N TRP A 157 -11.23 4.42 -10.07
CA TRP A 157 -10.26 5.22 -10.79
C TRP A 157 -9.12 5.70 -9.92
N SER A 158 -7.91 5.53 -10.39
CA SER A 158 -6.70 6.11 -9.80
C SER A 158 -5.90 6.92 -10.83
N LEU A 159 -5.21 7.94 -10.36
CA LEU A 159 -4.21 8.70 -11.09
C LEU A 159 -2.87 8.04 -10.87
N THR A 160 -2.21 7.62 -11.94
CA THR A 160 -0.87 7.01 -11.89
C THR A 160 0.18 8.02 -12.34
N THR A 161 1.23 8.17 -11.54
CA THR A 161 2.42 8.95 -11.91
C THR A 161 3.65 8.08 -11.80
N GLU A 162 4.53 8.09 -12.81
CA GLU A 162 5.73 7.25 -12.84
C GLU A 162 6.95 8.04 -13.26
N LEU A 163 8.10 7.68 -12.70
CA LEU A 163 9.41 8.04 -13.18
C LEU A 163 10.14 6.72 -13.51
N GLY A 164 10.38 6.49 -14.79
CA GLY A 164 10.95 5.25 -15.29
C GLY A 164 12.26 5.46 -16.03
N TYR A 165 13.15 4.48 -15.93
CA TYR A 165 14.29 4.31 -16.80
C TYR A 165 14.05 3.12 -17.73
N HIS A 166 14.25 3.32 -19.03
CA HIS A 166 14.08 2.32 -20.08
C HIS A 166 15.40 2.14 -20.83
N GLY A 167 16.09 1.05 -20.51
CA GLY A 167 17.29 0.66 -21.23
C GLY A 167 16.89 -0.04 -22.53
N VAL A 168 17.57 0.31 -23.61
CA VAL A 168 17.42 -0.29 -24.94
C VAL A 168 18.75 -0.90 -25.29
N ARG A 169 18.79 -2.23 -25.48
CA ARG A 169 20.02 -2.94 -25.80
C ARG A 169 20.39 -2.78 -27.27
N ASP A 170 20.56 -1.54 -27.66
CA ASP A 170 21.00 -1.08 -28.95
C ASP A 170 21.56 0.34 -28.80
N SER A 171 22.58 0.66 -29.57
CA SER A 171 23.25 1.97 -29.51
C SER A 171 22.75 2.94 -30.57
N ARG A 172 21.71 2.59 -31.30
CA ARG A 172 21.19 3.40 -32.43
C ARG A 172 20.05 4.33 -32.05
N LEU A 173 19.54 4.27 -30.81
CA LEU A 173 18.35 5.03 -30.40
C LEU A 173 18.55 6.55 -30.54
N ASP A 174 19.78 7.02 -30.35
CA ASP A 174 20.18 8.44 -30.52
C ASP A 174 20.79 8.72 -31.93
N GLY A 175 20.69 7.78 -32.86
CA GLY A 175 21.22 7.89 -34.21
C GLY A 175 22.76 7.74 -34.31
N VAL A 176 23.44 7.32 -33.24
CA VAL A 176 24.90 7.16 -33.20
C VAL A 176 25.26 5.73 -32.86
N ILE A 177 26.05 5.07 -33.71
CA ILE A 177 26.55 3.73 -33.42
C ILE A 177 27.75 3.80 -32.45
N LYS A 178 27.60 3.22 -31.26
CA LYS A 178 28.65 3.08 -30.25
C LYS A 178 29.30 1.71 -30.41
N THR A 179 30.61 1.66 -30.55
CA THR A 179 31.38 0.39 -30.66
C THR A 179 32.00 0.05 -29.30
N GLY A 180 31.66 -1.12 -28.74
CA GLY A 180 32.22 -1.60 -27.47
C GLY A 180 31.47 -2.84 -26.94
N ASN A 181 31.96 -3.43 -25.85
CA ASN A 181 31.31 -4.55 -25.18
C ASN A 181 30.31 -4.02 -24.15
N GLY A 182 29.02 -3.96 -24.49
CA GLY A 182 27.93 -3.62 -23.55
C GLY A 182 27.59 -4.81 -22.66
N GLY A 183 27.41 -4.56 -21.37
CA GLY A 183 26.75 -5.46 -20.43
C GLY A 183 25.29 -5.02 -20.24
N LEU A 184 24.55 -5.64 -19.31
CA LEU A 184 23.14 -5.31 -19.01
C LEU A 184 22.92 -3.81 -18.65
N PHE A 185 23.98 -3.11 -18.24
CA PHE A 185 24.09 -1.68 -17.98
C PHE A 185 25.39 -1.14 -18.63
N GLY A 186 25.73 -1.60 -19.82
CA GLY A 186 26.96 -1.24 -20.49
C GLY A 186 26.93 0.18 -21.04
N SER A 187 28.09 0.82 -21.14
CA SER A 187 28.26 2.19 -21.66
C SER A 187 27.88 2.37 -23.12
N ASN A 188 27.49 1.30 -23.80
CA ASN A 188 27.18 1.29 -25.23
C ASN A 188 25.70 1.08 -25.54
N ASP A 189 24.89 0.81 -24.53
CA ASP A 189 23.44 0.67 -24.68
C ASP A 189 22.81 2.06 -24.47
N ASP A 190 21.83 2.39 -25.27
CA ASP A 190 21.06 3.62 -25.10
C ASP A 190 19.95 3.42 -24.11
N GLY A 191 19.43 4.51 -23.62
CA GLY A 191 18.27 4.52 -22.73
C GLY A 191 17.65 5.90 -22.64
N PHE A 192 16.45 5.91 -22.11
CA PHE A 192 15.75 7.16 -21.82
C PHE A 192 15.06 7.07 -20.45
N MET A 193 14.86 8.23 -19.83
CA MET A 193 13.93 8.36 -18.72
C MET A 193 12.58 8.82 -19.24
N SER A 194 11.51 8.33 -18.62
CA SER A 194 10.17 8.86 -18.86
C SER A 194 9.56 9.39 -17.58
N PHE A 195 8.81 10.46 -17.71
CA PHE A 195 7.81 10.86 -16.72
C PHE A 195 6.44 10.58 -17.32
N ASP A 196 5.71 9.66 -16.70
CA ASP A 196 4.42 9.19 -17.17
C ASP A 196 3.30 9.69 -16.26
N LEU A 197 2.20 10.13 -16.85
CA LEU A 197 0.99 10.54 -16.15
C LEU A 197 -0.21 9.88 -16.82
N GLY A 198 -1.00 9.13 -16.06
CA GLY A 198 -2.12 8.38 -16.60
C GLY A 198 -3.26 8.17 -15.63
N LEU A 199 -4.30 7.57 -16.15
CA LEU A 199 -5.46 7.12 -15.39
C LEU A 199 -5.53 5.59 -15.46
N MET A 200 -5.81 4.95 -14.35
CA MET A 200 -6.06 3.53 -14.23
C MET A 200 -7.52 3.30 -13.84
N TYR A 201 -8.20 2.43 -14.57
CA TYR A 201 -9.56 1.99 -14.29
C TYR A 201 -9.55 0.53 -13.84
N THR A 202 -10.02 0.26 -12.63
CA THR A 202 -10.14 -1.09 -12.07
C THR A 202 -11.50 -1.67 -12.43
N PHE A 203 -11.55 -2.55 -13.43
CA PHE A 203 -12.80 -3.14 -13.94
C PHE A 203 -13.18 -4.46 -13.27
N SER A 204 -12.28 -5.09 -12.56
CA SER A 204 -12.52 -6.29 -11.75
C SER A 204 -11.91 -6.09 -10.38
N LYS A 205 -12.74 -5.92 -9.36
CA LYS A 205 -12.30 -5.53 -8.00
C LYS A 205 -11.62 -6.67 -7.21
N GLY A 206 -11.69 -7.91 -7.68
CA GLY A 206 -11.10 -9.05 -6.99
C GLY A 206 -11.69 -9.30 -5.58
N GLU A 207 -10.89 -9.86 -4.69
CA GLU A 207 -11.27 -10.06 -3.29
C GLU A 207 -10.78 -8.90 -2.43
N PRO A 208 -11.60 -8.35 -1.51
CA PRO A 208 -11.17 -7.31 -0.58
C PRO A 208 -9.96 -7.78 0.25
N SER A 209 -8.97 -6.93 0.37
CA SER A 209 -7.77 -7.22 1.14
C SER A 209 -8.09 -7.36 2.63
N LYS A 210 -7.81 -8.52 3.19
CA LYS A 210 -7.91 -8.73 4.65
C LYS A 210 -6.88 -7.89 5.41
N TYR A 211 -5.76 -7.57 4.78
CA TYR A 211 -4.72 -6.74 5.35
C TYR A 211 -5.19 -5.29 5.49
N CYS A 212 -5.78 -4.74 4.43
CA CYS A 212 -6.31 -3.38 4.43
C CYS A 212 -7.53 -3.24 5.36
N GLN A 213 -8.40 -4.24 5.43
CA GLN A 213 -9.51 -4.26 6.40
C GLN A 213 -9.05 -4.22 7.86
N LEU A 214 -7.87 -4.79 8.17
CA LEU A 214 -7.28 -4.69 9.50
C LEU A 214 -6.68 -3.30 9.76
N TYR A 215 -6.26 -2.62 8.72
CA TYR A 215 -5.67 -1.28 8.78
C TYR A 215 -6.72 -0.18 8.99
N ASP A 216 -7.87 -0.29 8.31
CA ASP A 216 -9.01 0.64 8.41
C ASP A 216 -9.81 0.50 9.72
N GLY A 217 -9.40 -0.43 10.58
CA GLY A 217 -10.23 -0.91 11.68
C GLY A 217 -11.40 -1.73 11.10
N ILE A 218 -11.89 -2.71 11.86
CA ILE A 218 -13.00 -3.56 11.44
C ILE A 218 -14.25 -2.67 11.34
N ASN A 219 -14.49 -2.08 10.19
CA ASN A 219 -15.82 -1.67 9.78
C ASN A 219 -16.59 -2.96 9.52
N VAL A 220 -17.04 -3.60 10.59
CA VAL A 220 -18.14 -4.52 10.46
C VAL A 220 -19.29 -3.64 9.99
N ASP A 221 -19.74 -3.80 8.74
CA ASP A 221 -21.10 -3.45 8.37
C ASP A 221 -21.99 -4.23 9.35
N VAL A 222 -22.23 -3.59 10.48
CA VAL A 222 -23.28 -4.05 11.39
C VAL A 222 -24.54 -3.81 10.56
N PRO A 223 -25.23 -4.89 10.08
CA PRO A 223 -26.46 -4.70 9.33
C PRO A 223 -27.31 -3.77 10.19
N GLU A 224 -27.74 -2.67 9.59
CA GLU A 224 -28.53 -1.65 10.26
C GLU A 224 -29.66 -2.37 10.98
N VAL A 225 -29.56 -2.35 12.32
CA VAL A 225 -30.48 -3.13 13.13
C VAL A 225 -31.83 -2.46 12.94
N ASP A 226 -32.73 -3.13 12.24
CA ASP A 226 -34.11 -2.67 12.02
C ASP A 226 -34.82 -2.61 13.37
N TYR A 227 -34.61 -1.51 14.06
CA TYR A 227 -35.19 -1.24 15.37
C TYR A 227 -36.71 -1.26 15.33
N GLU A 228 -37.37 -0.87 14.23
CA GLU A 228 -38.83 -0.96 14.07
C GLU A 228 -39.27 -2.44 14.03
N ARG A 229 -38.52 -3.30 13.38
CA ARG A 229 -38.82 -4.72 13.34
C ARG A 229 -38.64 -5.39 14.72
N ILE A 230 -37.58 -4.98 15.45
CA ILE A 230 -37.35 -5.44 16.82
C ILE A 230 -38.45 -4.93 17.75
N GLU A 231 -38.82 -3.67 17.66
CA GLU A 231 -39.88 -3.06 18.46
C GLU A 231 -41.23 -3.75 18.19
N ASN A 232 -41.54 -4.06 16.95
CA ASN A 232 -42.74 -4.80 16.56
C ASN A 232 -42.75 -6.25 17.08
N ILE A 233 -41.60 -6.94 17.06
CA ILE A 233 -41.48 -8.28 17.63
C ILE A 233 -41.59 -8.24 19.14
N VAL A 234 -40.98 -7.27 19.80
CA VAL A 234 -41.07 -7.05 21.25
C VAL A 234 -42.51 -6.71 21.68
N LYS A 235 -43.20 -5.79 21.00
CA LYS A 235 -44.60 -5.47 21.26
C LYS A 235 -45.58 -6.65 21.08
N LYS A 236 -45.26 -7.55 20.15
CA LYS A 236 -46.09 -8.73 19.84
C LYS A 236 -45.93 -9.88 20.84
N HIS A 237 -44.81 -9.96 21.56
CA HIS A 237 -44.48 -11.11 22.42
C HIS A 237 -44.33 -10.76 23.90
N ILE A 238 -44.45 -9.51 24.31
CA ILE A 238 -44.49 -9.12 25.73
C ILE A 238 -45.93 -8.77 26.06
N PRO A 239 -46.62 -9.55 26.88
CA PRO A 239 -47.92 -9.15 27.44
C PRO A 239 -47.72 -7.95 28.37
N GLU A 240 -48.64 -7.01 28.30
CA GLU A 240 -48.69 -5.80 29.12
C GLU A 240 -48.46 -6.14 30.58
N VAL A 241 -47.30 -5.81 31.15
CA VAL A 241 -46.98 -6.08 32.55
C VAL A 241 -46.63 -4.78 33.24
N VAL A 242 -47.58 -4.39 34.08
CA VAL A 242 -47.42 -3.84 35.46
C VAL A 242 -46.03 -3.25 35.76
N GLU A 243 -46.08 -1.98 36.14
CA GLU A 243 -45.00 -1.21 36.74
C GLU A 243 -44.12 -2.06 37.66
N THR A 244 -42.88 -2.26 37.29
CA THR A 244 -41.85 -2.70 38.21
C THR A 244 -40.60 -1.84 38.04
N GLN A 245 -40.24 -1.22 39.10
CA GLN A 245 -39.03 -0.45 39.47
C GLN A 245 -37.88 -0.45 38.43
N VAL A 246 -37.46 0.76 38.08
CA VAL A 246 -36.26 1.07 37.32
C VAL A 246 -35.06 0.43 38.01
N VAL A 247 -34.62 -0.72 37.48
CA VAL A 247 -33.27 -1.23 37.73
C VAL A 247 -32.32 -0.36 36.94
N VAL A 248 -31.56 0.46 37.63
CA VAL A 248 -30.42 1.19 37.07
C VAL A 248 -29.49 0.13 36.45
N LYS A 249 -29.47 0.06 35.11
CA LYS A 249 -28.46 -0.72 34.40
C LYS A 249 -27.10 -0.17 34.78
N GLU A 250 -26.29 -1.00 35.44
CA GLU A 250 -24.87 -0.70 35.57
C GLU A 250 -24.29 -0.41 34.18
N PRO A 251 -23.39 0.57 34.05
CA PRO A 251 -22.78 0.89 32.77
C PRO A 251 -22.10 -0.35 32.22
N MET A 252 -22.41 -0.73 30.99
CA MET A 252 -21.73 -1.85 30.30
C MET A 252 -20.24 -1.58 30.33
N GLU A 253 -19.49 -2.43 31.02
CA GLU A 253 -18.03 -2.37 31.02
C GLU A 253 -17.54 -2.53 29.55
N GLN A 254 -17.04 -1.45 28.98
CA GLN A 254 -16.46 -1.51 27.64
C GLN A 254 -15.13 -2.26 27.72
N LYS A 255 -15.14 -3.51 27.31
CA LYS A 255 -13.93 -4.30 27.10
C LYS A 255 -13.47 -4.17 25.65
N TRP A 256 -12.22 -3.82 25.50
CA TRP A 256 -11.57 -3.74 24.21
C TRP A 256 -10.51 -4.83 24.11
N VAL A 257 -10.75 -5.85 23.31
CA VAL A 257 -9.84 -6.98 23.16
C VAL A 257 -8.80 -6.68 22.08
N LEU A 258 -7.52 -6.65 22.45
CA LEU A 258 -6.42 -6.54 21.53
C LEU A 258 -6.10 -7.91 20.89
N VAL A 259 -6.75 -8.21 19.77
CA VAL A 259 -6.45 -9.41 19.00
C VAL A 259 -5.15 -9.18 18.22
N GLY A 260 -4.21 -10.14 18.31
CA GLY A 260 -2.93 -10.07 17.58
C GLY A 260 -1.73 -9.61 18.40
N VAL A 261 -1.89 -9.34 19.71
CA VAL A 261 -0.74 -9.15 20.61
C VAL A 261 -0.16 -10.50 20.97
N ASN A 262 0.93 -10.86 20.32
CA ASN A 262 1.59 -12.17 20.47
C ASN A 262 2.91 -12.05 21.23
N PHE A 263 3.22 -13.10 21.99
CA PHE A 263 4.45 -13.20 22.78
C PHE A 263 5.22 -14.46 22.42
N ASP A 264 6.52 -14.45 22.70
CA ASP A 264 7.31 -15.67 22.63
C ASP A 264 6.82 -16.71 23.63
N PHE A 265 7.06 -18.00 23.31
CA PHE A 265 6.67 -19.10 24.19
C PHE A 265 7.30 -18.92 25.57
N ASN A 266 6.47 -19.00 26.60
CA ASN A 266 6.86 -18.82 28.02
C ASN A 266 7.64 -17.52 28.32
N ARG A 267 7.42 -16.45 27.50
CA ARG A 267 8.06 -15.13 27.66
C ARG A 267 7.03 -14.01 27.63
N ALA A 268 7.44 -12.85 28.08
CA ALA A 268 6.71 -11.58 27.95
C ALA A 268 7.32 -10.67 26.87
N THR A 269 8.18 -11.20 26.00
CA THR A 269 8.75 -10.45 24.89
C THR A 269 7.72 -10.35 23.78
N LEU A 270 7.40 -9.12 23.41
CA LEU A 270 6.48 -8.82 22.28
C LEU A 270 7.11 -9.25 20.96
N LYS A 271 6.35 -9.95 20.14
CA LYS A 271 6.75 -10.28 18.77
C LYS A 271 6.53 -9.11 17.83
N ASN A 272 7.29 -9.08 16.73
CA ASN A 272 7.21 -7.99 15.74
C ASN A 272 5.79 -7.80 15.18
N GLU A 273 5.05 -8.87 14.99
CA GLU A 273 3.65 -8.88 14.55
C GLU A 273 2.65 -8.20 15.50
N SER A 274 3.06 -7.94 16.76
CA SER A 274 2.23 -7.24 17.74
C SER A 274 2.29 -5.71 17.62
N TYR A 275 3.35 -5.17 17.01
CA TYR A 275 3.57 -3.72 17.01
C TYR A 275 2.51 -2.92 16.27
N PRO A 276 1.95 -3.36 15.11
CA PRO A 276 0.87 -2.63 14.46
C PRO A 276 -0.37 -2.47 15.35
N VAL A 277 -0.79 -3.55 16.02
CA VAL A 277 -1.95 -3.53 16.94
C VAL A 277 -1.70 -2.61 18.12
N LEU A 278 -0.51 -2.68 18.72
CA LEU A 278 -0.12 -1.82 19.83
C LEU A 278 0.02 -0.35 19.41
N PHE A 279 0.49 -0.10 18.20
CA PHE A 279 0.55 1.26 17.65
C PHE A 279 -0.85 1.86 17.49
N HIS A 280 -1.80 1.07 16.99
CA HIS A 280 -3.20 1.51 16.92
C HIS A 280 -3.76 1.82 18.32
N ALA A 281 -3.46 0.98 19.32
CA ALA A 281 -3.86 1.27 20.70
C ALA A 281 -3.27 2.60 21.21
N VAL A 282 -2.02 2.92 20.86
CA VAL A 282 -1.41 4.23 21.16
C VAL A 282 -2.22 5.36 20.54
N GLN A 283 -2.59 5.25 19.24
CA GLN A 283 -3.36 6.28 18.54
C GLN A 283 -4.71 6.54 19.24
N VAL A 284 -5.45 5.47 19.55
CA VAL A 284 -6.73 5.60 20.26
C VAL A 284 -6.56 6.28 21.61
N LEU A 285 -5.55 5.91 22.40
CA LEU A 285 -5.29 6.49 23.71
C LEU A 285 -4.79 7.95 23.63
N LEU A 286 -4.10 8.34 22.57
CA LEU A 286 -3.70 9.73 22.33
C LEU A 286 -4.90 10.59 21.91
N MET A 287 -5.81 10.06 21.09
CA MET A 287 -7.04 10.77 20.69
C MET A 287 -8.06 10.91 21.83
N ASN A 288 -7.94 10.07 22.88
CA ASN A 288 -8.84 10.09 24.03
C ASN A 288 -8.04 10.33 25.33
N PRO A 289 -7.62 11.56 25.65
CA PRO A 289 -6.71 11.87 26.74
C PRO A 289 -7.27 11.51 28.13
N ASP A 290 -8.58 11.50 28.32
CA ASP A 290 -9.23 11.17 29.60
C ASP A 290 -9.44 9.66 29.79
N MET A 291 -9.27 8.85 28.76
CA MET A 291 -9.47 7.42 28.83
C MET A 291 -8.39 6.75 29.71
N ARG A 292 -8.83 6.00 30.70
CA ARG A 292 -7.98 5.14 31.55
C ARG A 292 -8.27 3.69 31.24
N VAL A 293 -7.24 2.85 31.23
CA VAL A 293 -7.39 1.43 30.87
C VAL A 293 -6.66 0.52 31.86
N GLU A 294 -7.31 -0.59 32.16
CA GLU A 294 -6.69 -1.74 32.82
C GLU A 294 -6.26 -2.74 31.74
N ILE A 295 -4.96 -3.04 31.70
CA ILE A 295 -4.35 -3.99 30.78
C ILE A 295 -4.40 -5.38 31.43
N GLN A 296 -5.21 -6.26 30.88
CA GLN A 296 -5.50 -7.58 31.43
C GLN A 296 -4.71 -8.66 30.70
N GLY A 297 -3.84 -9.39 31.39
CA GLY A 297 -3.03 -10.46 30.82
C GLY A 297 -3.63 -11.84 31.07
N HIS A 298 -3.77 -12.63 30.00
CA HIS A 298 -4.31 -13.99 30.02
C HIS A 298 -3.29 -15.00 29.48
N THR A 299 -3.40 -16.24 29.93
CA THR A 299 -2.60 -17.37 29.45
C THR A 299 -3.51 -18.53 29.01
N ASP A 300 -2.93 -19.52 28.38
CA ASP A 300 -3.54 -20.84 28.27
C ASP A 300 -3.34 -21.63 29.58
N ASN A 301 -3.85 -22.85 29.62
CA ASN A 301 -3.79 -23.71 30.81
C ASN A 301 -2.51 -24.56 30.88
N ILE A 302 -1.45 -24.24 30.13
CA ILE A 302 -0.19 -24.99 30.20
C ILE A 302 0.66 -24.40 31.32
N GLY A 303 0.96 -25.17 32.32
CA GLY A 303 1.77 -24.78 33.49
C GLY A 303 0.98 -24.77 34.78
N SER A 304 1.56 -24.24 35.85
CA SER A 304 0.85 -24.03 37.11
C SER A 304 0.13 -22.72 37.13
N GLU A 305 -1.00 -22.64 37.82
CA GLU A 305 -1.81 -21.41 37.97
C GLU A 305 -0.94 -20.25 38.46
N GLU A 306 -0.06 -20.49 39.45
CA GLU A 306 0.86 -19.43 39.96
C GLU A 306 1.81 -18.91 38.89
N ASN A 307 2.38 -19.81 38.06
CA ASN A 307 3.24 -19.40 36.95
C ASN A 307 2.47 -18.64 35.85
N ASN A 308 1.25 -19.09 35.56
CA ASN A 308 0.37 -18.46 34.60
C ASN A 308 -0.08 -17.06 35.06
N MET A 309 -0.35 -16.88 36.36
CA MET A 309 -0.61 -15.56 36.94
C MET A 309 0.61 -14.62 36.79
N LYS A 310 1.80 -15.09 37.14
CA LYS A 310 3.04 -14.30 36.97
C LYS A 310 3.35 -13.98 35.51
N LEU A 311 3.09 -14.93 34.59
CA LEU A 311 3.31 -14.72 33.16
C LEU A 311 2.32 -13.73 32.56
N GLY A 312 1.04 -13.82 32.96
CA GLY A 312 0.02 -12.86 32.54
C GLY A 312 0.36 -11.43 32.99
N GLU A 313 0.81 -11.27 34.25
CA GLU A 313 1.24 -9.96 34.76
C GLU A 313 2.43 -9.39 33.99
N LYS A 314 3.46 -10.19 33.73
CA LYS A 314 4.61 -9.76 32.94
C LYS A 314 4.22 -9.33 31.51
N ARG A 315 3.25 -10.00 30.89
CA ARG A 315 2.73 -9.66 29.57
C ARG A 315 1.96 -8.35 29.58
N ALA A 316 1.08 -8.15 30.58
CA ALA A 316 0.37 -6.90 30.76
C ALA A 316 1.36 -5.74 31.01
N GLN A 317 2.39 -5.97 31.81
CA GLN A 317 3.44 -4.99 32.08
C GLN A 317 4.23 -4.64 30.80
N ALA A 318 4.61 -5.62 29.98
CA ALA A 318 5.32 -5.36 28.72
C ALA A 318 4.50 -4.49 27.75
N VAL A 319 3.18 -4.68 27.71
CA VAL A 319 2.27 -3.82 26.92
C VAL A 319 2.22 -2.42 27.54
N LYS A 320 2.09 -2.28 28.85
CA LYS A 320 2.12 -0.99 29.53
C LYS A 320 3.42 -0.23 29.23
N ASP A 321 4.56 -0.89 29.35
CA ASP A 321 5.88 -0.28 29.10
C ASP A 321 5.99 0.22 27.66
N TYR A 322 5.45 -0.54 26.68
CA TYR A 322 5.38 -0.13 25.30
C TYR A 322 4.55 1.15 25.11
N LEU A 323 3.36 1.22 25.73
CA LEU A 323 2.47 2.38 25.63
C LEU A 323 3.11 3.62 26.28
N VAL A 324 3.72 3.46 27.44
CA VAL A 324 4.41 4.56 28.14
C VAL A 324 5.59 5.08 27.32
N ALA A 325 6.36 4.18 26.69
CA ALA A 325 7.46 4.56 25.81
C ALA A 325 6.99 5.34 24.56
N ARG A 326 5.68 5.31 24.26
CA ARG A 326 5.05 6.05 23.16
C ARG A 326 4.27 7.29 23.61
N GLY A 327 4.45 7.71 24.85
CA GLY A 327 3.91 8.97 25.36
C GLY A 327 2.56 8.85 26.08
N ILE A 328 2.04 7.63 26.31
CA ILE A 328 0.86 7.47 27.15
C ILE A 328 1.27 7.59 28.63
N SER A 329 0.56 8.43 29.39
CA SER A 329 0.87 8.65 30.80
C SER A 329 0.64 7.38 31.64
N ALA A 330 1.61 7.03 32.49
CA ALA A 330 1.62 5.78 33.26
C ALA A 330 0.46 5.68 34.27
N ASP A 331 -0.06 6.81 34.76
CA ASP A 331 -1.20 6.91 35.67
C ASP A 331 -2.56 6.57 35.02
N ARG A 332 -2.62 6.59 33.71
CA ARG A 332 -3.77 6.16 32.91
C ARG A 332 -3.83 4.63 32.70
N LEU A 333 -2.73 3.93 33.02
CA LEU A 333 -2.54 2.52 32.70
C LEU A 333 -2.34 1.70 33.97
N THR A 334 -3.24 0.76 34.21
CA THR A 334 -3.08 -0.25 35.28
C THR A 334 -2.89 -1.62 34.66
N THR A 335 -2.22 -2.53 35.36
CA THR A 335 -2.04 -3.92 34.91
C THR A 335 -2.77 -4.86 35.85
N ARG A 336 -3.28 -5.95 35.29
CA ARG A 336 -3.89 -7.06 36.03
C ARG A 336 -3.72 -8.37 35.30
N SER A 337 -3.37 -9.42 36.00
CA SER A 337 -3.33 -10.76 35.46
C SER A 337 -4.57 -11.56 35.86
N PHE A 338 -5.06 -12.35 34.92
CA PHE A 338 -6.08 -13.38 35.17
C PHE A 338 -5.51 -14.79 34.96
N GLY A 339 -4.23 -14.90 34.51
CA GLY A 339 -3.64 -16.18 34.20
C GLY A 339 -4.52 -17.00 33.27
N GLU A 340 -4.77 -18.23 33.64
CA GLU A 340 -5.64 -19.17 32.88
C GLU A 340 -7.12 -19.17 33.31
N SER A 341 -7.50 -18.32 34.29
CA SER A 341 -8.82 -18.39 34.94
C SER A 341 -9.98 -17.91 34.04
N GLN A 342 -9.70 -17.18 32.96
CA GLN A 342 -10.71 -16.65 32.06
C GLN A 342 -10.46 -17.04 30.60
N PRO A 343 -10.64 -18.31 30.23
CA PRO A 343 -10.48 -18.74 28.85
C PRO A 343 -11.63 -18.25 27.97
N ILE A 344 -11.32 -17.84 26.71
CA ILE A 344 -12.31 -17.48 25.69
C ILE A 344 -12.48 -18.59 24.64
N ALA A 345 -11.60 -19.59 24.65
CA ALA A 345 -11.62 -20.71 23.72
C ALA A 345 -11.19 -22.01 24.41
N ASP A 346 -11.47 -23.15 23.75
CA ASP A 346 -11.14 -24.45 24.30
C ASP A 346 -9.62 -24.71 24.39
N ASN A 347 -9.11 -24.86 25.60
CA ASN A 347 -7.71 -25.16 25.88
C ASN A 347 -7.22 -26.53 25.34
N LYS A 348 -8.12 -27.44 24.98
CA LYS A 348 -7.74 -28.72 24.38
C LYS A 348 -7.14 -28.60 23.01
N THR A 349 -7.50 -27.57 22.23
CA THR A 349 -6.99 -27.34 20.89
C THR A 349 -5.80 -26.41 20.89
N ALA A 350 -4.87 -26.56 19.95
CA ALA A 350 -3.74 -25.63 19.78
C ALA A 350 -4.21 -24.21 19.41
N SER A 351 -5.25 -24.12 18.58
CA SER A 351 -5.87 -22.85 18.18
C SER A 351 -6.54 -22.16 19.37
N GLY A 352 -7.32 -22.89 20.17
CA GLY A 352 -7.98 -22.33 21.34
C GLY A 352 -6.98 -21.85 22.40
N ARG A 353 -5.89 -22.58 22.64
CA ARG A 353 -4.80 -22.11 23.50
C ARG A 353 -4.16 -20.83 22.97
N ALA A 354 -3.99 -20.72 21.64
CA ALA A 354 -3.45 -19.50 21.04
C ALA A 354 -4.38 -18.29 21.28
N MET A 355 -5.70 -18.46 21.19
CA MET A 355 -6.67 -17.41 21.52
C MET A 355 -6.67 -17.04 23.00
N ASN A 356 -6.44 -18.00 23.90
CA ASN A 356 -6.39 -17.74 25.33
C ASN A 356 -5.12 -16.95 25.74
N ARG A 357 -4.02 -17.07 24.99
CA ARG A 357 -2.80 -16.27 25.19
C ARG A 357 -2.98 -14.87 24.61
N ARG A 358 -3.68 -13.99 25.33
CA ARG A 358 -4.06 -12.65 24.86
C ARG A 358 -3.86 -11.58 25.92
N VAL A 359 -3.97 -10.35 25.47
CA VAL A 359 -4.09 -9.16 26.33
C VAL A 359 -5.41 -8.45 25.98
N GLU A 360 -6.14 -8.04 26.99
CA GLU A 360 -7.35 -7.25 26.86
C GLU A 360 -7.18 -5.87 27.50
N PHE A 361 -7.89 -4.88 26.96
CA PHE A 361 -8.03 -3.57 27.59
C PHE A 361 -9.43 -3.42 28.17
N LYS A 362 -9.52 -3.13 29.45
CA LYS A 362 -10.75 -2.71 30.10
C LYS A 362 -10.71 -1.21 30.28
N VAL A 363 -11.65 -0.49 29.70
CA VAL A 363 -11.79 0.96 29.89
C VAL A 363 -12.29 1.21 31.31
N LEU A 364 -11.56 2.05 32.04
CA LEU A 364 -11.90 2.53 33.38
C LEU A 364 -12.38 3.98 33.21
N ASN A 365 -13.62 4.24 33.45
CA ASN A 365 -14.16 5.61 33.40
C ASN A 365 -13.98 6.29 34.77
#